data_9af29c825f56723c5fe1f7e76994adf2
#
_entry.id   9af29c825f56723c5fe1f7e76994adf2
#
_cell.length_a   1.000
_cell.length_b   1.000
_cell.length_c   1.000
_cell.angle_alpha   90.00
_cell.angle_beta   90.00
_cell.angle_gamma   90.00
#
_symmetry.space_group_name_H-M   'P 1'
#
loop_
_entity.id
_entity.type
_entity.pdbx_description
1 polymer ?
#
loop_
_entity_poly.entity_id
_entity_poly.type
_entity_poly.pdbx_seq_one_letter_code
_entity_poly.pdbx_strand_id
1 'polypeptide(L)'
;MQKQSWLSKLMFFLNIVLAVVTFVAYSLPFLAPKVFPFLSVLTLGLPVFLFLNFFFFVYWLLQLKRYVLLSGFVLLLGITFVNRFYKFSETNVPAENSDFKLMSYNVRLFNLYEWLPNTDVPEQISKFIVEEQPDILCLQEFSPNELVSKSFNFKYNFTKLYGGKNKYGQAIYSNFK
;
A
#
# COMPACT_ATOMS: atom_id res chain seq x y z
N MET A 1 1.88 2.58 49.96
CA MET A 1 2.05 1.96 48.62
C MET A 1 1.00 0.87 48.47
N GLN A 2 0.00 1.07 47.64
CA GLN A 2 -1.00 0.01 47.37
C GLN A 2 -0.30 -1.15 46.66
N LYS A 3 -0.43 -2.39 47.24
CA LYS A 3 0.07 -3.61 46.60
C LYS A 3 -0.59 -3.75 45.24
N GLN A 4 0.20 -3.71 44.19
CA GLN A 4 -0.31 -3.97 42.83
C GLN A 4 -0.88 -5.37 42.74
N SER A 5 -2.09 -5.49 42.23
CA SER A 5 -2.71 -6.78 41.92
C SER A 5 -1.82 -7.57 40.95
N TRP A 6 -1.75 -8.88 41.09
CA TRP A 6 -1.07 -9.78 40.17
C TRP A 6 -1.51 -9.56 38.71
N LEU A 7 -2.79 -9.33 38.52
CA LEU A 7 -3.36 -9.01 37.20
C LEU A 7 -2.75 -7.75 36.58
N SER A 8 -2.58 -6.67 37.37
CA SER A 8 -1.94 -5.45 36.90
C SER A 8 -0.48 -5.67 36.48
N LYS A 9 0.24 -6.54 37.15
CA LYS A 9 1.63 -6.88 36.78
C LYS A 9 1.66 -7.64 35.46
N LEU A 10 0.77 -8.63 35.30
CA LEU A 10 0.64 -9.41 34.06
C LEU A 10 0.28 -8.50 32.88
N MET A 11 -0.71 -7.63 33.04
CA MET A 11 -1.13 -6.68 32.00
C MET A 11 0.00 -5.72 31.63
N PHE A 12 0.79 -5.27 32.61
CA PHE A 12 1.94 -4.41 32.32
C PHE A 12 3.06 -5.17 31.58
N PHE A 13 3.32 -6.42 31.95
CA PHE A 13 4.26 -7.27 31.22
C PHE A 13 3.84 -7.47 29.75
N LEU A 14 2.56 -7.79 29.51
CA LEU A 14 2.03 -7.94 28.16
C LEU A 14 2.15 -6.62 27.36
N ASN A 15 1.90 -5.49 28.01
CA ASN A 15 2.05 -4.18 27.38
C ASN A 15 3.51 -3.89 27.00
N ILE A 16 4.49 -4.27 27.85
CA ILE A 16 5.92 -4.14 27.52
C ILE A 16 6.28 -5.00 26.29
N VAL A 17 5.86 -6.28 26.29
CA VAL A 17 6.12 -7.19 25.18
C VAL A 17 5.54 -6.63 23.87
N LEU A 18 4.28 -6.17 23.90
CA LEU A 18 3.65 -5.56 22.74
C LEU A 18 4.39 -4.30 22.29
N ALA A 19 4.80 -3.43 23.21
CA ALA A 19 5.57 -2.24 22.90
C ALA A 19 6.90 -2.59 22.20
N VAL A 20 7.64 -3.57 22.72
CA VAL A 20 8.90 -4.04 22.12
C VAL A 20 8.67 -4.57 20.70
N VAL A 21 7.67 -5.43 20.50
CA VAL A 21 7.32 -5.95 19.17
C VAL A 21 6.96 -4.81 18.21
N THR A 22 6.21 -3.81 18.68
CA THR A 22 5.84 -2.65 17.86
C THR A 22 7.06 -1.81 17.49
N PHE A 23 8.00 -1.58 18.41
CA PHE A 23 9.26 -0.86 18.12
C PHE A 23 10.14 -1.61 17.12
N VAL A 24 10.23 -2.94 17.22
CA VAL A 24 10.89 -3.76 16.21
C VAL A 24 10.21 -3.55 14.86
N ALA A 25 8.88 -3.62 14.79
CA ALA A 25 8.13 -3.41 13.56
C ALA A 25 8.34 -2.00 12.96
N TYR A 26 8.50 -0.96 13.79
CA TYR A 26 8.83 0.41 13.33
C TYR A 26 10.23 0.50 12.70
N SER A 27 11.18 -0.29 13.15
CA SER A 27 12.55 -0.26 12.63
C SER A 27 12.73 -1.04 11.32
N LEU A 28 11.85 -2.04 11.05
CA LEU A 28 11.98 -2.91 9.88
C LEU A 28 11.92 -2.19 8.52
N PRO A 29 11.12 -1.14 8.29
CA PRO A 29 11.13 -0.40 7.02
C PRO A 29 12.49 0.25 6.68
N PHE A 30 13.36 0.43 7.67
CA PHE A 30 14.72 0.97 7.48
C PHE A 30 15.77 -0.12 7.21
N LEU A 31 15.40 -1.39 7.34
CA LEU A 31 16.27 -2.54 7.12
C LEU A 31 15.93 -3.18 5.76
N ALA A 32 16.97 -3.55 5.00
CA ALA A 32 16.74 -4.23 3.72
C ALA A 32 16.07 -5.60 3.95
N PRO A 33 14.96 -5.91 3.27
CA PRO A 33 14.24 -7.18 3.44
C PRO A 33 15.11 -8.43 3.22
N LYS A 34 16.19 -8.31 2.43
CA LYS A 34 17.15 -9.39 2.18
C LYS A 34 17.85 -9.88 3.46
N VAL A 35 17.98 -9.02 4.47
CA VAL A 35 18.70 -9.37 5.71
C VAL A 35 17.80 -10.17 6.65
N PHE A 36 16.51 -9.78 6.76
CA PHE A 36 15.55 -10.42 7.67
C PHE A 36 14.18 -10.60 7.00
N PRO A 37 14.04 -11.51 6.02
CA PRO A 37 12.79 -11.66 5.26
C PRO A 37 11.59 -12.04 6.15
N PHE A 38 11.78 -12.91 7.15
CA PHE A 38 10.70 -13.34 8.05
C PHE A 38 10.22 -12.21 8.97
N LEU A 39 11.13 -11.36 9.45
CA LEU A 39 10.77 -10.22 10.30
C LEU A 39 9.98 -9.16 9.52
N SER A 40 10.19 -9.05 8.20
CA SER A 40 9.46 -8.10 7.36
C SER A 40 7.94 -8.30 7.42
N VAL A 41 7.48 -9.52 7.71
CA VAL A 41 6.05 -9.82 7.91
C VAL A 41 5.46 -9.05 9.10
N LEU A 42 6.26 -8.72 10.12
CA LEU A 42 5.78 -7.93 11.26
C LEU A 42 5.30 -6.54 10.86
N THR A 43 5.80 -5.98 9.77
CA THR A 43 5.32 -4.66 9.29
C THR A 43 3.86 -4.71 8.85
N LEU A 44 3.38 -5.85 8.36
CA LEU A 44 1.96 -6.05 8.02
C LEU A 44 1.10 -6.07 9.29
N GLY A 45 1.67 -6.47 10.43
CA GLY A 45 1.00 -6.46 11.73
C GLY A 45 0.90 -5.08 12.39
N LEU A 46 1.59 -4.05 11.87
CA LEU A 46 1.62 -2.71 12.48
C LEU A 46 0.23 -2.14 12.82
N PRO A 47 -0.78 -2.17 11.93
CA PRO A 47 -2.12 -1.68 12.27
C PRO A 47 -2.72 -2.39 13.49
N VAL A 48 -2.54 -3.71 13.58
CA VAL A 48 -3.01 -4.52 14.72
C VAL A 48 -2.26 -4.16 15.99
N PHE A 49 -0.93 -4.01 15.92
CA PHE A 49 -0.12 -3.64 17.09
C PHE A 49 -0.46 -2.24 17.60
N LEU A 50 -0.72 -1.28 16.72
CA LEU A 50 -1.18 0.05 17.09
C LEU A 50 -2.55 0.00 17.77
N PHE A 51 -3.47 -0.77 17.21
CA PHE A 51 -4.80 -0.95 17.79
C PHE A 51 -4.75 -1.56 19.19
N LEU A 52 -3.93 -2.60 19.39
CA LEU A 52 -3.72 -3.21 20.71
C LEU A 52 -3.05 -2.24 21.69
N ASN A 53 -2.05 -1.46 21.26
CA ASN A 53 -1.45 -0.42 22.10
C ASN A 53 -2.46 0.65 22.49
N PHE A 54 -3.41 1.00 21.61
CA PHE A 54 -4.49 1.92 21.95
C PHE A 54 -5.39 1.36 23.07
N PHE A 55 -5.71 0.08 23.06
CA PHE A 55 -6.46 -0.52 24.17
C PHE A 55 -5.66 -0.50 25.49
N PHE A 56 -4.36 -0.78 25.47
CA PHE A 56 -3.52 -0.64 26.66
C PHE A 56 -3.44 0.81 27.13
N PHE A 57 -3.36 1.77 26.22
CA PHE A 57 -3.41 3.21 26.55
C PHE A 57 -4.69 3.55 27.29
N VAL A 58 -5.87 3.19 26.73
CA VAL A 58 -7.17 3.45 27.36
C VAL A 58 -7.27 2.70 28.70
N TYR A 59 -6.86 1.45 28.77
CA TYR A 59 -6.89 0.65 30.00
C TYR A 59 -6.09 1.29 31.13
N TRP A 60 -4.88 1.78 30.85
CA TRP A 60 -4.06 2.44 31.86
C TRP A 60 -4.52 3.88 32.17
N LEU A 61 -5.09 4.56 31.21
CA LEU A 61 -5.68 5.89 31.38
C LEU A 61 -6.86 5.82 32.36
N LEU A 62 -7.78 4.86 32.19
CA LEU A 62 -8.92 4.66 33.09
C LEU A 62 -8.49 4.31 34.51
N GLN A 63 -7.34 3.68 34.69
CA GLN A 63 -6.79 3.38 36.00
C GLN A 63 -5.89 4.50 36.58
N LEU A 64 -5.69 5.60 35.86
CA LEU A 64 -4.81 6.73 36.21
C LEU A 64 -3.39 6.26 36.58
N LYS A 65 -2.90 5.21 35.92
CA LYS A 65 -1.57 4.65 36.16
C LYS A 65 -0.54 5.22 35.18
N ARG A 66 0.69 5.46 35.69
CA ARG A 66 1.81 5.98 34.87
C ARG A 66 2.19 5.09 33.68
N TYR A 67 1.72 3.83 33.65
CA TYR A 67 1.93 2.89 32.55
C TYR A 67 1.28 3.35 31.22
N VAL A 68 0.33 4.29 31.28
CA VAL A 68 -0.26 4.96 30.11
C VAL A 68 0.81 5.62 29.23
N LEU A 69 1.92 6.09 29.83
CA LEU A 69 3.01 6.76 29.12
C LEU A 69 3.71 5.83 28.13
N LEU A 70 3.83 4.54 28.43
CA LEU A 70 4.45 3.56 27.52
C LEU A 70 3.64 3.43 26.23
N SER A 71 2.35 3.10 26.36
CA SER A 71 1.48 2.97 25.19
C SER A 71 1.26 4.31 24.48
N GLY A 72 1.18 5.42 25.23
CA GLY A 72 1.08 6.78 24.67
C GLY A 72 2.30 7.12 23.81
N PHE A 73 3.51 6.78 24.25
CA PHE A 73 4.73 7.01 23.49
C PHE A 73 4.79 6.16 22.21
N VAL A 74 4.40 4.87 22.30
CA VAL A 74 4.30 3.99 21.14
C VAL A 74 3.33 4.56 20.11
N LEU A 75 2.14 5.02 20.54
CA LEU A 75 1.13 5.58 19.65
C LEU A 75 1.58 6.90 19.02
N LEU A 76 2.26 7.77 19.78
CA LEU A 76 2.79 9.04 19.28
C LEU A 76 3.76 8.80 18.11
N LEU A 77 4.69 7.86 18.26
CA LEU A 77 5.59 7.47 17.17
C LEU A 77 4.85 6.80 16.02
N GLY A 78 3.75 6.09 16.32
CA GLY A 78 2.91 5.42 15.35
C GLY A 78 2.17 6.33 14.38
N ILE A 79 1.95 7.60 14.74
CA ILE A 79 1.22 8.57 13.90
C ILE A 79 1.85 8.68 12.51
N THR A 80 3.19 8.66 12.41
CA THR A 80 3.92 8.73 11.13
C THR A 80 3.65 7.52 10.23
N PHE A 81 3.33 6.37 10.83
CA PHE A 81 3.01 5.16 10.08
C PHE A 81 1.53 5.09 9.69
N VAL A 82 0.62 5.63 10.52
CA VAL A 82 -0.82 5.67 10.23
C VAL A 82 -1.09 6.38 8.89
N ASN A 83 -0.41 7.49 8.63
CA ASN A 83 -0.55 8.25 7.38
C ASN A 83 -0.11 7.47 6.13
N ARG A 84 0.64 6.37 6.28
CA ARG A 84 1.01 5.48 5.17
C ARG A 84 -0.06 4.43 4.87
N PHE A 85 -0.91 4.11 5.86
CA PHE A 85 -1.99 3.14 5.71
C PHE A 85 -3.33 3.80 5.36
N TYR A 86 -3.52 5.05 5.78
CA TYR A 86 -4.77 5.75 5.55
C TYR A 86 -4.52 7.23 5.21
N LYS A 87 -5.03 7.65 4.07
CA LYS A 87 -4.99 9.05 3.61
C LYS A 87 -6.30 9.72 4.01
N PHE A 88 -6.25 10.66 4.94
CA PHE A 88 -7.42 11.35 5.48
C PHE A 88 -7.97 12.47 4.59
N SER A 89 -7.16 12.96 3.64
CA SER A 89 -7.54 14.05 2.76
C SER A 89 -6.90 13.88 1.39
N GLU A 90 -7.67 14.14 0.35
CA GLU A 90 -7.15 14.39 -0.97
C GLU A 90 -7.05 15.90 -1.17
N THR A 91 -5.86 16.36 -1.49
CA THR A 91 -5.67 17.73 -1.94
C THR A 91 -5.93 17.72 -3.45
N ASN A 92 -7.13 18.12 -3.86
CA ASN A 92 -7.39 18.42 -5.25
C ASN A 92 -6.65 19.73 -5.57
N VAL A 93 -5.42 19.61 -6.09
CA VAL A 93 -4.71 20.74 -6.66
C VAL A 93 -5.28 20.93 -8.06
N PRO A 94 -5.80 22.12 -8.42
CA PRO A 94 -6.24 22.38 -9.79
C PRO A 94 -5.07 22.14 -10.75
N ALA A 95 -5.34 21.42 -11.84
CA ALA A 95 -4.32 21.19 -12.88
C ALA A 95 -3.91 22.52 -13.50
N GLU A 96 -2.61 22.77 -13.56
CA GLU A 96 -2.05 23.93 -14.26
C GLU A 96 -1.75 23.54 -15.73
N ASN A 97 -1.64 24.54 -16.61
CA ASN A 97 -1.36 24.30 -18.05
C ASN A 97 -0.01 23.63 -18.33
N SER A 98 0.89 23.58 -17.34
CA SER A 98 2.19 22.91 -17.38
C SER A 98 2.16 21.47 -16.86
N ASP A 99 1.03 20.99 -16.31
CA ASP A 99 0.92 19.67 -15.73
C ASP A 99 0.74 18.61 -16.82
N PHE A 100 1.20 17.41 -16.54
CA PHE A 100 0.94 16.24 -17.36
C PHE A 100 0.26 15.15 -16.53
N LYS A 101 -0.60 14.37 -17.18
CA LYS A 101 -1.33 13.28 -16.54
C LYS A 101 -0.59 11.96 -16.76
N LEU A 102 -0.10 11.37 -15.65
CA LEU A 102 0.49 10.04 -15.65
C LEU A 102 -0.51 9.03 -15.11
N MET A 103 -0.75 7.97 -15.89
CA MET A 103 -1.57 6.84 -15.48
C MET A 103 -0.72 5.58 -15.34
N SER A 104 -0.86 4.90 -14.20
CA SER A 104 -0.24 3.59 -13.93
C SER A 104 -1.34 2.57 -13.68
N TYR A 105 -1.42 1.51 -14.52
CA TYR A 105 -2.54 0.60 -14.48
C TYR A 105 -2.09 -0.86 -14.67
N ASN A 106 -2.46 -1.73 -13.74
CA ASN A 106 -2.32 -3.17 -13.92
C ASN A 106 -3.53 -3.69 -14.68
N VAL A 107 -3.33 -4.12 -15.92
CA VAL A 107 -4.40 -4.54 -16.82
C VAL A 107 -4.70 -6.04 -16.77
N ARG A 108 -4.03 -6.77 -15.89
CA ARG A 108 -4.25 -8.21 -15.65
C ARG A 108 -4.39 -8.99 -16.96
N LEU A 109 -3.42 -8.82 -17.87
CA LEU A 109 -3.34 -9.46 -19.18
C LEU A 109 -4.59 -9.25 -20.07
N PHE A 110 -5.39 -8.22 -19.81
CA PHE A 110 -6.67 -7.97 -20.50
C PHE A 110 -7.62 -9.19 -20.46
N ASN A 111 -7.65 -9.88 -19.30
CA ASN A 111 -8.45 -11.08 -19.09
C ASN A 111 -8.10 -12.27 -20.02
N LEU A 112 -6.85 -12.36 -20.48
CA LEU A 112 -6.37 -13.40 -21.42
C LEU A 112 -6.73 -14.83 -21.03
N TYR A 113 -6.82 -15.12 -19.73
CA TYR A 113 -7.15 -16.44 -19.19
C TYR A 113 -8.60 -16.56 -18.71
N GLU A 114 -9.47 -15.64 -19.13
CA GLU A 114 -10.92 -15.70 -18.86
C GLU A 114 -11.27 -15.81 -17.36
N TRP A 115 -10.49 -15.14 -16.48
CA TRP A 115 -10.81 -15.09 -15.03
C TRP A 115 -12.16 -14.43 -14.75
N LEU A 116 -12.57 -13.50 -15.63
CA LEU A 116 -13.87 -12.88 -15.62
C LEU A 116 -14.70 -13.45 -16.77
N PRO A 117 -16.00 -13.72 -16.56
CA PRO A 117 -16.87 -14.26 -17.61
C PRO A 117 -17.15 -13.26 -18.74
N ASN A 118 -16.81 -11.99 -18.53
CA ASN A 118 -17.02 -10.92 -19.49
C ASN A 118 -15.97 -10.98 -20.61
N THR A 119 -16.41 -11.03 -21.84
CA THR A 119 -15.53 -11.08 -23.03
C THR A 119 -15.05 -9.70 -23.48
N ASP A 120 -15.72 -8.63 -23.06
CA ASP A 120 -15.48 -7.23 -23.43
C ASP A 120 -14.51 -6.47 -22.50
N VAL A 121 -13.77 -7.19 -21.64
CA VAL A 121 -12.81 -6.59 -20.69
C VAL A 121 -11.74 -5.75 -21.39
N PRO A 122 -11.12 -6.20 -22.50
CA PRO A 122 -10.15 -5.38 -23.23
C PRO A 122 -10.71 -4.06 -23.73
N GLU A 123 -11.94 -4.09 -24.25
CA GLU A 123 -12.65 -2.92 -24.77
C GLU A 123 -12.99 -1.92 -23.64
N GLN A 124 -13.48 -2.41 -22.51
CA GLN A 124 -13.78 -1.59 -21.34
C GLN A 124 -12.53 -0.90 -20.78
N ILE A 125 -11.40 -1.63 -20.67
CA ILE A 125 -10.11 -1.08 -20.25
C ILE A 125 -9.64 -0.02 -21.24
N SER A 126 -9.73 -0.29 -22.55
CA SER A 126 -9.33 0.65 -23.59
C SER A 126 -10.17 1.92 -23.55
N LYS A 127 -11.47 1.79 -23.41
CA LYS A 127 -12.42 2.91 -23.30
C LYS A 127 -12.07 3.78 -22.09
N PHE A 128 -11.86 3.17 -20.93
CA PHE A 128 -11.47 3.88 -19.71
C PHE A 128 -10.17 4.68 -19.91
N ILE A 129 -9.13 4.07 -20.51
CA ILE A 129 -7.86 4.74 -20.76
C ILE A 129 -8.04 5.93 -21.71
N VAL A 130 -8.85 5.77 -22.77
CA VAL A 130 -9.13 6.84 -23.73
C VAL A 130 -9.93 7.97 -23.08
N GLU A 131 -10.90 7.67 -22.23
CA GLU A 131 -11.66 8.67 -21.48
C GLU A 131 -10.79 9.46 -20.51
N GLU A 132 -9.84 8.80 -19.86
CA GLU A 132 -8.91 9.43 -18.92
C GLU A 132 -7.84 10.31 -19.59
N GLN A 133 -7.56 10.13 -20.88
CA GLN A 133 -6.61 10.91 -21.66
C GLN A 133 -5.25 11.15 -20.97
N PRO A 134 -4.53 10.09 -20.53
CA PRO A 134 -3.22 10.28 -19.92
C PRO A 134 -2.19 10.73 -20.96
N ASP A 135 -1.24 11.57 -20.54
CA ASP A 135 -0.08 11.95 -21.35
C ASP A 135 1.00 10.88 -21.36
N ILE A 136 1.11 10.17 -20.24
CA ILE A 136 1.98 8.99 -20.05
C ILE A 136 1.15 7.86 -19.45
N LEU A 137 1.19 6.70 -20.09
CA LEU A 137 0.49 5.50 -19.66
C LEU A 137 1.48 4.37 -19.40
N CYS A 138 1.53 3.88 -18.15
CA CYS A 138 2.33 2.74 -17.73
C CYS A 138 1.42 1.54 -17.46
N LEU A 139 1.52 0.49 -18.28
CA LEU A 139 0.72 -0.73 -18.13
C LEU A 139 1.57 -1.84 -17.51
N GLN A 140 1.09 -2.43 -16.42
CA GLN A 140 1.63 -3.64 -15.82
C GLN A 140 0.76 -4.84 -16.21
N GLU A 141 1.35 -6.03 -16.19
CA GLU A 141 0.73 -7.27 -16.68
C GLU A 141 0.10 -7.07 -18.07
N PHE A 142 0.85 -6.38 -18.93
CA PHE A 142 0.44 -6.13 -20.31
C PHE A 142 0.62 -7.40 -21.14
N SER A 143 -0.40 -7.75 -21.94
CA SER A 143 -0.32 -8.75 -22.99
C SER A 143 -0.67 -8.08 -24.34
N PRO A 144 0.06 -8.36 -25.45
CA PRO A 144 -0.26 -7.80 -26.74
C PRO A 144 -1.71 -8.08 -27.13
N ASN A 145 -2.48 -7.05 -27.39
CA ASN A 145 -3.84 -7.12 -27.84
C ASN A 145 -4.04 -6.08 -28.96
N GLU A 146 -4.43 -6.53 -30.13
CA GLU A 146 -4.55 -5.65 -31.32
C GLU A 146 -5.65 -4.61 -31.16
N LEU A 147 -6.78 -4.95 -30.52
CA LEU A 147 -7.87 -4.02 -30.27
C LEU A 147 -7.41 -2.87 -29.39
N VAL A 148 -6.71 -3.22 -28.30
CA VAL A 148 -6.19 -2.24 -27.35
C VAL A 148 -5.11 -1.37 -28.00
N SER A 149 -4.18 -1.97 -28.73
CA SER A 149 -3.07 -1.23 -29.35
C SER A 149 -3.54 -0.25 -30.44
N LYS A 150 -4.64 -0.55 -31.13
CA LYS A 150 -5.23 0.33 -32.14
C LYS A 150 -6.06 1.47 -31.53
N SER A 151 -6.54 1.34 -30.30
CA SER A 151 -7.35 2.37 -29.64
C SER A 151 -6.50 3.50 -29.05
N PHE A 152 -5.19 3.29 -28.87
CA PHE A 152 -4.28 4.25 -28.24
C PHE A 152 -3.62 5.15 -29.29
N ASN A 153 -3.75 6.46 -29.10
CA ASN A 153 -3.15 7.48 -29.98
C ASN A 153 -1.97 8.18 -29.30
N PHE A 154 -0.92 7.40 -28.93
CA PHE A 154 0.31 7.94 -28.35
C PHE A 154 1.41 8.04 -29.43
N LYS A 155 2.27 9.06 -29.31
CA LYS A 155 3.39 9.28 -30.24
C LYS A 155 4.50 8.24 -30.09
N TYR A 156 4.73 7.76 -28.89
CA TYR A 156 5.82 6.85 -28.56
C TYR A 156 5.28 5.68 -27.73
N ASN A 157 5.82 4.49 -27.97
CA ASN A 157 5.55 3.32 -27.14
C ASN A 157 6.83 2.51 -26.95
N PHE A 158 6.91 1.86 -25.79
CA PHE A 158 7.95 0.90 -25.44
C PHE A 158 7.31 -0.27 -24.73
N THR A 159 7.63 -1.49 -25.18
CA THR A 159 7.12 -2.72 -24.56
C THR A 159 8.27 -3.65 -24.21
N LYS A 160 8.24 -4.23 -23.01
CA LYS A 160 9.16 -5.28 -22.59
C LYS A 160 8.35 -6.51 -22.21
N LEU A 161 8.46 -7.55 -23.02
CA LEU A 161 7.65 -8.76 -22.92
C LEU A 161 8.53 -9.95 -22.57
N TYR A 162 7.97 -10.88 -21.82
CA TYR A 162 8.52 -12.16 -21.43
C TYR A 162 7.53 -13.27 -21.79
N GLY A 163 7.97 -14.52 -21.69
CA GLY A 163 7.15 -15.69 -21.96
C GLY A 163 7.34 -16.28 -23.37
N GLY A 164 6.83 -17.48 -23.57
CA GLY A 164 6.92 -18.20 -24.83
C GLY A 164 5.69 -17.95 -25.72
N LYS A 165 4.71 -18.86 -25.65
CA LYS A 165 3.48 -18.79 -26.46
C LYS A 165 2.60 -17.59 -26.06
N ASN A 166 2.41 -17.37 -24.77
CA ASN A 166 1.69 -16.20 -24.24
C ASN A 166 2.74 -15.17 -23.76
N LYS A 167 2.82 -14.04 -24.44
CA LYS A 167 3.72 -12.95 -24.09
C LYS A 167 3.04 -12.01 -23.10
N TYR A 168 3.74 -11.63 -22.05
CA TYR A 168 3.26 -10.69 -21.05
C TYR A 168 4.42 -9.85 -20.49
N GLY A 169 4.11 -8.70 -19.98
CA GLY A 169 5.15 -7.82 -19.42
C GLY A 169 4.63 -6.45 -19.07
N GLN A 170 5.35 -5.45 -19.55
CA GLN A 170 5.04 -4.05 -19.28
C GLN A 170 5.04 -3.29 -20.60
N ALA A 171 4.19 -2.26 -20.66
CA ALA A 171 4.17 -1.31 -21.77
C ALA A 171 4.12 0.12 -21.23
N ILE A 172 4.82 1.02 -21.91
CA ILE A 172 4.77 2.46 -21.66
C ILE A 172 4.37 3.12 -22.96
N TYR A 173 3.37 3.98 -22.91
CA TYR A 173 2.94 4.83 -23.99
C TYR A 173 3.12 6.28 -23.55
N SER A 174 3.58 7.15 -24.44
CA SER A 174 3.86 8.55 -24.11
C SER A 174 3.64 9.49 -25.29
N ASN A 175 3.17 10.69 -25.00
CA ASN A 175 3.14 11.82 -25.92
C ASN A 175 4.47 12.60 -25.93
N PHE A 176 5.35 12.33 -24.97
CA PHE A 176 6.69 12.91 -24.84
C PHE A 176 7.76 11.89 -25.23
N LYS A 177 8.93 12.41 -25.67
CA LYS A 177 10.09 11.59 -26.03
C LYS A 177 11.00 11.39 -24.81
#